data_ac15b7017670138e3550b809569da478
#
_entry.id   ac15b7017670138e3550b809569da478
#
_cell.length_a   1.000
_cell.length_b   1.000
_cell.length_c   1.000
_cell.angle_alpha   90.00
_cell.angle_beta   90.00
_cell.angle_gamma   90.00
#
_symmetry.space_group_name_H-M   'P 1'
#
loop_
_entity.id
_entity.type
_entity.pdbx_description
1 polymer ?
#
loop_
_entity_poly.entity_id
_entity_poly.type
_entity_poly.pdbx_seq_one_letter_code
_entity_poly.pdbx_strand_id
1 'polypeptide(L)'
;EQARIETEKYKAHKEVKTVLIPLRADKKIDYNEETCFQGGYLFLQYIYYRLGLNRVCRKIRDRHLFEYDLNSILSDLIYTRLLEPSSKRSSYKAACEFLEKPDYALHDVYRALSVLAQESDLIQAELYKNSNLLTERNDHILYYDCTTYYFEIEQEDGAKKYGKSKEHRHNPIIQVGLFTD
;
A
#
# COMPACT_ATOMS: atom_id res chain seq x y z
N GLU A 1 11.61 25.63 -12.29
CA GLU A 1 11.52 24.46 -11.41
C GLU A 1 10.47 24.67 -10.32
N GLN A 2 10.49 25.77 -9.58
CA GLN A 2 9.52 26.13 -8.53
C GLN A 2 8.06 26.11 -9.03
N ALA A 3 7.77 26.72 -10.18
CA ALA A 3 6.43 26.75 -10.77
C ALA A 3 5.91 25.33 -11.12
N ARG A 4 6.81 24.42 -11.51
CA ARG A 4 6.46 23.02 -11.77
C ARG A 4 6.12 22.29 -10.47
N ILE A 5 6.90 22.49 -9.41
CA ILE A 5 6.66 21.92 -8.08
C ILE A 5 5.31 22.42 -7.52
N GLU A 6 5.02 23.71 -7.61
CA GLU A 6 3.73 24.27 -7.17
C GLU A 6 2.55 23.74 -7.98
N THR A 7 2.72 23.58 -9.30
CA THR A 7 1.68 22.99 -10.15
C THR A 7 1.41 21.54 -9.79
N GLU A 8 2.44 20.76 -9.49
CA GLU A 8 2.29 19.37 -9.07
C GLU A 8 1.68 19.26 -7.66
N LYS A 9 2.08 20.13 -6.72
CA LYS A 9 1.43 20.25 -5.39
C LYS A 9 -0.06 20.58 -5.51
N TYR A 10 -0.41 21.51 -6.38
CA TYR A 10 -1.81 21.91 -6.63
C TYR A 10 -2.63 20.75 -7.24
N LYS A 11 -2.07 20.03 -8.23
CA LYS A 11 -2.70 18.85 -8.81
C LYS A 11 -2.92 17.75 -7.78
N ALA A 12 -1.91 17.47 -6.95
CA ALA A 12 -2.00 16.47 -5.89
C ALA A 12 -3.08 16.84 -4.85
N HIS A 13 -3.22 18.13 -4.52
CA HIS A 13 -4.26 18.59 -3.60
C HIS A 13 -5.67 18.47 -4.19
N LYS A 14 -5.83 18.65 -5.49
CA LYS A 14 -7.11 18.57 -6.19
C LYS A 14 -7.60 17.13 -6.41
N GLU A 15 -6.71 16.15 -6.35
CA GLU A 15 -7.01 14.72 -6.53
C GLU A 15 -7.45 14.00 -5.24
N VAL A 16 -7.60 14.72 -4.12
CA VAL A 16 -8.09 14.12 -2.88
C VAL A 16 -9.52 13.63 -3.08
N LYS A 17 -9.72 12.34 -2.90
CA LYS A 17 -11.02 11.69 -3.04
C LYS A 17 -11.94 12.08 -1.88
N THR A 18 -13.18 12.43 -2.21
CA THR A 18 -14.24 12.64 -1.22
C THR A 18 -15.03 11.36 -1.05
N VAL A 19 -15.17 10.89 0.18
CA VAL A 19 -16.01 9.74 0.51
C VAL A 19 -17.39 10.25 0.88
N LEU A 20 -18.41 9.81 0.13
CA LEU A 20 -19.82 10.13 0.42
C LEU A 20 -20.46 8.91 1.07
N ILE A 21 -20.97 9.08 2.28
CA ILE A 21 -21.71 8.04 3.00
C ILE A 21 -23.20 8.32 2.84
N PRO A 22 -23.94 7.51 2.07
CA PRO A 22 -25.37 7.69 1.94
C PRO A 22 -26.05 7.22 3.24
N LEU A 23 -26.62 8.15 4.01
CA LEU A 23 -27.44 7.85 5.16
C LEU A 23 -28.91 7.85 4.73
N ARG A 24 -29.60 6.73 4.93
CA ARG A 24 -31.02 6.60 4.70
C ARG A 24 -31.77 6.64 6.04
N ALA A 25 -32.46 7.74 6.31
CA ALA A 25 -33.23 7.93 7.54
C ALA A 25 -34.45 7.00 7.64
N ASP A 26 -34.90 6.42 6.50
CA ASP A 26 -36.03 5.51 6.40
C ASP A 26 -35.64 4.03 6.58
N LYS A 27 -34.35 3.71 6.61
CA LYS A 27 -33.87 2.33 6.84
C LYS A 27 -33.94 1.99 8.33
N LYS A 28 -34.79 1.01 8.67
CA LYS A 28 -34.76 0.39 9.99
C LYS A 28 -33.54 -0.54 10.07
N ILE A 29 -32.74 -0.40 11.15
CA ILE A 29 -31.65 -1.33 11.47
C ILE A 29 -32.28 -2.50 12.23
N ASP A 30 -32.04 -3.73 11.78
CA ASP A 30 -32.49 -4.92 12.47
C ASP A 30 -31.78 -5.06 13.82
N TYR A 31 -32.46 -5.63 14.82
CA TYR A 31 -32.02 -5.67 16.23
C TYR A 31 -30.63 -6.30 16.44
N ASN A 32 -30.18 -7.13 15.52
CA ASN A 32 -28.85 -7.78 15.55
C ASN A 32 -27.93 -7.34 14.38
N GLU A 33 -28.27 -6.27 13.65
CA GLU A 33 -27.42 -5.74 12.58
C GLU A 33 -26.39 -4.77 13.18
N GLU A 34 -25.12 -5.20 13.22
CA GLU A 34 -24.02 -4.32 13.56
C GLU A 34 -23.58 -3.54 12.31
N THR A 35 -23.67 -2.22 12.39
CA THR A 35 -23.19 -1.31 11.33
C THR A 35 -21.92 -0.63 11.80
N CYS A 36 -20.82 -1.38 11.87
CA CYS A 36 -19.50 -0.85 12.17
C CYS A 36 -18.68 -0.67 10.89
N PHE A 37 -18.01 0.47 10.78
CA PHE A 37 -17.07 0.73 9.70
C PHE A 37 -15.71 1.15 10.27
N GLN A 38 -14.65 0.61 9.68
CA GLN A 38 -13.29 1.06 9.98
C GLN A 38 -13.01 2.36 9.21
N GLY A 39 -12.98 3.50 9.93
CA GLY A 39 -12.75 4.83 9.34
C GLY A 39 -11.30 5.30 9.39
N GLY A 40 -10.41 4.60 10.10
CA GLY A 40 -9.00 5.00 10.27
C GLY A 40 -8.22 5.13 8.96
N TYR A 41 -8.62 4.40 7.92
CA TYR A 41 -7.98 4.45 6.62
C TYR A 41 -8.11 5.80 5.90
N LEU A 42 -9.10 6.64 6.26
CA LEU A 42 -9.33 7.94 5.61
C LEU A 42 -8.12 8.88 5.71
N PHE A 43 -7.40 8.86 6.84
CA PHE A 43 -6.15 9.61 6.99
C PHE A 43 -5.05 9.08 6.07
N LEU A 44 -4.95 7.76 5.95
CA LEU A 44 -3.99 7.10 5.06
C LEU A 44 -4.34 7.35 3.60
N GLN A 45 -5.62 7.38 3.27
CA GLN A 45 -6.12 7.71 1.93
C GLN A 45 -5.67 9.11 1.50
N TYR A 46 -5.73 10.09 2.39
CA TYR A 46 -5.23 11.42 2.12
C TYR A 46 -3.74 11.41 1.73
N ILE A 47 -2.91 10.72 2.51
CA ILE A 47 -1.47 10.59 2.25
C ILE A 47 -1.22 9.83 0.93
N TYR A 48 -1.95 8.74 0.69
CA TYR A 48 -1.87 7.92 -0.51
C TYR A 48 -2.06 8.74 -1.79
N TYR A 49 -3.10 9.56 -1.83
CA TYR A 49 -3.37 10.45 -2.97
C TYR A 49 -2.36 11.59 -3.09
N ARG A 50 -1.90 12.13 -1.96
CA ARG A 50 -0.86 13.17 -1.95
C ARG A 50 0.48 12.63 -2.48
N LEU A 51 0.82 11.38 -2.19
CA LEU A 51 1.96 10.68 -2.76
C LEU A 51 1.77 10.30 -4.23
N GLY A 52 0.57 10.50 -4.78
CA GLY A 52 0.27 10.22 -6.19
C GLY A 52 0.29 8.74 -6.56
N LEU A 53 0.09 7.83 -5.61
CA LEU A 53 0.07 6.39 -5.86
C LEU A 53 -1.04 5.98 -6.84
N ASN A 54 -2.17 6.68 -6.83
CA ASN A 54 -3.24 6.51 -7.81
C ASN A 54 -2.76 6.80 -9.26
N ARG A 55 -1.86 7.76 -9.43
CA ARG A 55 -1.25 8.08 -10.75
C ARG A 55 -0.25 7.01 -11.16
N VAL A 56 0.50 6.46 -10.20
CA VAL A 56 1.41 5.33 -10.44
C VAL A 56 0.61 4.11 -10.88
N CYS A 57 -0.49 3.77 -10.21
CA CYS A 57 -1.37 2.67 -10.62
C CYS A 57 -1.92 2.85 -12.05
N ARG A 58 -2.28 4.08 -12.44
CA ARG A 58 -2.68 4.36 -13.84
C ARG A 58 -1.55 4.09 -14.82
N LYS A 59 -0.32 4.54 -14.53
CA LYS A 59 0.86 4.26 -15.38
C LYS A 59 1.12 2.75 -15.52
N ILE A 60 0.94 1.98 -14.44
CA ILE A 60 1.10 0.53 -14.45
C ILE A 60 0.00 -0.11 -15.30
N ARG A 61 -1.25 0.30 -15.13
CA ARG A 61 -2.38 -0.20 -15.92
C ARG A 61 -2.17 0.00 -17.43
N ASP A 62 -1.58 1.13 -17.83
CA ASP A 62 -1.32 1.43 -19.25
C ASP A 62 -0.24 0.51 -19.86
N ARG A 63 0.52 -0.21 -19.04
CA ARG A 63 1.57 -1.16 -19.46
C ARG A 63 1.14 -2.62 -19.39
N HIS A 64 0.09 -2.91 -18.63
CA HIS A 64 -0.36 -4.27 -18.36
C HIS A 64 -1.83 -4.47 -18.76
N LEU A 65 -2.17 -5.68 -19.18
CA LEU A 65 -3.54 -6.05 -19.50
C LEU A 65 -4.16 -6.79 -18.30
N PHE A 66 -4.95 -6.07 -17.50
CA PHE A 66 -5.78 -6.63 -16.42
C PHE A 66 -7.07 -5.81 -16.27
N GLU A 67 -8.12 -6.43 -15.75
CA GLU A 67 -9.46 -5.83 -15.64
C GLU A 67 -9.77 -5.28 -14.24
N TYR A 68 -9.07 -5.77 -13.20
CA TYR A 68 -9.29 -5.33 -11.82
C TYR A 68 -8.75 -3.92 -11.55
N ASP A 69 -9.31 -3.24 -10.55
CA ASP A 69 -8.79 -1.94 -10.12
C ASP A 69 -7.54 -2.11 -9.23
N LEU A 70 -6.38 -2.00 -9.85
CA LEU A 70 -5.09 -2.05 -9.16
C LEU A 70 -4.96 -0.96 -8.08
N ASN A 71 -5.59 0.21 -8.30
CA ASN A 71 -5.51 1.32 -7.34
C ASN A 71 -6.25 0.98 -6.04
N SER A 72 -7.47 0.43 -6.13
CA SER A 72 -8.22 -0.03 -4.96
C SER A 72 -7.48 -1.14 -4.23
N ILE A 73 -6.94 -2.13 -4.96
CA ILE A 73 -6.18 -3.22 -4.34
C ILE A 73 -4.93 -2.70 -3.62
N LEU A 74 -4.12 -1.85 -4.25
CA LEU A 74 -2.89 -1.33 -3.63
C LEU A 74 -3.20 -0.47 -2.41
N SER A 75 -4.20 0.42 -2.50
CA SER A 75 -4.60 1.28 -1.39
C SER A 75 -5.07 0.46 -0.19
N ASP A 76 -5.94 -0.53 -0.40
CA ASP A 76 -6.46 -1.37 0.67
C ASP A 76 -5.37 -2.24 1.32
N LEU A 77 -4.43 -2.76 0.52
CA LEU A 77 -3.27 -3.49 1.04
C LEU A 77 -2.37 -2.61 1.92
N ILE A 78 -2.18 -1.34 1.55
CA ILE A 78 -1.41 -0.39 2.35
C ILE A 78 -2.17 -0.03 3.63
N TYR A 79 -3.45 0.31 3.53
CA TYR A 79 -4.24 0.71 4.68
C TYR A 79 -4.35 -0.41 5.71
N THR A 80 -4.71 -1.61 5.27
CA THR A 80 -4.81 -2.77 6.17
C THR A 80 -3.45 -3.16 6.75
N ARG A 81 -2.35 -3.00 6.00
CA ARG A 81 -1.01 -3.27 6.51
C ARG A 81 -0.61 -2.33 7.64
N LEU A 82 -1.05 -1.08 7.60
CA LEU A 82 -0.74 -0.07 8.60
C LEU A 82 -1.69 -0.13 9.80
N LEU A 83 -2.97 -0.39 9.57
CA LEU A 83 -3.99 -0.42 10.61
C LEU A 83 -4.01 -1.76 11.36
N GLU A 84 -3.95 -2.87 10.62
CA GLU A 84 -4.05 -4.23 11.16
C GLU A 84 -3.16 -5.19 10.37
N PRO A 85 -1.85 -5.25 10.67
CA PRO A 85 -0.91 -6.11 9.97
C PRO A 85 -1.31 -7.58 10.05
N SER A 86 -1.65 -8.18 8.91
CA SER A 86 -2.14 -9.57 8.84
C SER A 86 -1.84 -10.24 7.50
N SER A 87 -2.35 -11.45 7.29
CA SER A 87 -2.25 -12.17 6.02
C SER A 87 -3.05 -11.46 4.92
N LYS A 88 -2.70 -11.66 3.65
CA LYS A 88 -3.43 -11.06 2.52
C LYS A 88 -4.92 -11.41 2.51
N ARG A 89 -5.27 -12.63 2.93
CA ARG A 89 -6.67 -13.06 3.08
C ARG A 89 -7.38 -12.29 4.19
N SER A 90 -6.73 -12.08 5.33
CA SER A 90 -7.30 -11.30 6.43
C SER A 90 -7.36 -9.81 6.08
N SER A 91 -6.34 -9.26 5.41
CA SER A 91 -6.35 -7.90 4.89
C SER A 91 -7.54 -7.64 3.96
N TYR A 92 -7.84 -8.57 3.05
CA TYR A 92 -9.02 -8.46 2.19
C TYR A 92 -10.33 -8.43 3.00
N LYS A 93 -10.45 -9.27 4.06
CA LYS A 93 -11.62 -9.24 4.95
C LYS A 93 -11.74 -7.90 5.68
N ALA A 94 -10.62 -7.39 6.22
CA ALA A 94 -10.59 -6.09 6.91
C ALA A 94 -10.96 -4.94 5.96
N ALA A 95 -10.54 -4.98 4.71
CA ALA A 95 -10.93 -3.99 3.71
C ALA A 95 -12.45 -4.00 3.44
N CYS A 96 -13.12 -5.15 3.55
CA CYS A 96 -14.58 -5.23 3.43
C CYS A 96 -15.33 -4.47 4.55
N GLU A 97 -14.66 -4.10 5.64
CA GLU A 97 -15.20 -3.28 6.73
C GLU A 97 -14.98 -1.78 6.54
N PHE A 98 -14.26 -1.39 5.48
CA PHE A 98 -14.09 0.01 5.11
C PHE A 98 -15.42 0.61 4.61
N LEU A 99 -15.54 1.94 4.70
CA LEU A 99 -16.69 2.67 4.14
C LEU A 99 -16.83 2.45 2.63
N GLU A 100 -15.69 2.41 1.94
CA GLU A 100 -15.58 2.06 0.53
C GLU A 100 -15.19 0.59 0.42
N LYS A 101 -16.18 -0.26 0.22
CA LYS A 101 -15.96 -1.70 0.12
C LYS A 101 -15.20 -2.05 -1.17
N PRO A 102 -14.32 -3.07 -1.14
CA PRO A 102 -13.66 -3.57 -2.33
C PRO A 102 -14.65 -3.97 -3.42
N ASP A 103 -14.40 -3.57 -4.66
CA ASP A 103 -15.12 -3.98 -5.87
C ASP A 103 -14.37 -5.08 -6.65
N TYR A 104 -13.34 -5.67 -6.04
CA TYR A 104 -12.49 -6.72 -6.58
C TYR A 104 -12.57 -7.99 -5.71
N ALA A 105 -12.17 -9.13 -6.25
CA ALA A 105 -12.17 -10.39 -5.55
C ALA A 105 -10.79 -10.72 -4.92
N LEU A 106 -10.79 -11.63 -3.93
CA LEU A 106 -9.54 -12.06 -3.27
C LEU A 106 -8.48 -12.59 -4.25
N HIS A 107 -8.88 -13.28 -5.32
CA HIS A 107 -7.93 -13.79 -6.31
C HIS A 107 -7.24 -12.68 -7.09
N ASP A 108 -7.90 -11.52 -7.28
CA ASP A 108 -7.31 -10.36 -7.93
C ASP A 108 -6.21 -9.72 -7.09
N VAL A 109 -6.32 -9.82 -5.75
CA VAL A 109 -5.24 -9.40 -4.84
C VAL A 109 -3.95 -10.16 -5.16
N TYR A 110 -4.03 -11.48 -5.32
CA TYR A 110 -2.84 -12.29 -5.62
C TYR A 110 -2.28 -12.01 -7.02
N ARG A 111 -3.14 -11.77 -8.00
CA ARG A 111 -2.71 -11.34 -9.36
C ARG A 111 -2.03 -9.98 -9.32
N ALA A 112 -2.62 -9.03 -8.59
CA ALA A 112 -2.06 -7.69 -8.42
C ALA A 112 -0.68 -7.71 -7.76
N LEU A 113 -0.44 -8.59 -6.77
CA LEU A 113 0.87 -8.73 -6.14
C LEU A 113 1.98 -9.07 -7.15
N SER A 114 1.69 -9.89 -8.16
CA SER A 114 2.67 -10.23 -9.20
C SER A 114 3.00 -9.01 -10.07
N VAL A 115 2.00 -8.21 -10.44
CA VAL A 115 2.20 -6.97 -11.20
C VAL A 115 2.95 -5.94 -10.37
N LEU A 116 2.58 -5.75 -9.11
CA LEU A 116 3.25 -4.83 -8.19
C LEU A 116 4.72 -5.21 -7.95
N ALA A 117 5.03 -6.51 -7.91
CA ALA A 117 6.41 -6.98 -7.79
C ALA A 117 7.23 -6.68 -9.05
N GLN A 118 6.66 -6.83 -10.23
CA GLN A 118 7.32 -6.48 -11.49
C GLN A 118 7.59 -4.98 -11.63
N GLU A 119 6.69 -4.15 -11.12
CA GLU A 119 6.79 -2.69 -11.22
C GLU A 119 7.33 -2.04 -9.93
N SER A 120 7.99 -2.81 -9.06
CA SER A 120 8.49 -2.34 -7.77
C SER A 120 9.43 -1.14 -7.90
N ASP A 121 10.33 -1.17 -8.88
CA ASP A 121 11.30 -0.10 -9.12
C ASP A 121 10.62 1.20 -9.56
N LEU A 122 9.61 1.11 -10.42
CA LEU A 122 8.79 2.26 -10.81
C LEU A 122 8.05 2.85 -9.61
N ILE A 123 7.44 1.99 -8.80
CA ILE A 123 6.68 2.41 -7.61
C ILE A 123 7.60 3.13 -6.63
N GLN A 124 8.76 2.56 -6.33
CA GLN A 124 9.75 3.15 -5.40
C GLN A 124 10.29 4.50 -5.93
N ALA A 125 10.66 4.57 -7.20
CA ALA A 125 11.18 5.79 -7.81
C ALA A 125 10.14 6.93 -7.80
N GLU A 126 8.90 6.64 -8.15
CA GLU A 126 7.82 7.63 -8.15
C GLU A 126 7.43 8.04 -6.72
N LEU A 127 7.42 7.11 -5.76
CA LEU A 127 7.20 7.41 -4.35
C LEU A 127 8.28 8.34 -3.80
N TYR A 128 9.56 8.02 -4.04
CA TYR A 128 10.66 8.86 -3.61
C TYR A 128 10.54 10.27 -4.19
N LYS A 129 10.32 10.37 -5.50
CA LYS A 129 10.13 11.66 -6.19
C LYS A 129 8.96 12.46 -5.60
N ASN A 130 7.83 11.82 -5.37
CA ASN A 130 6.61 12.48 -4.89
C ASN A 130 6.69 12.82 -3.40
N SER A 131 7.47 12.10 -2.60
CA SER A 131 7.68 12.42 -1.19
C SER A 131 8.31 13.80 -0.99
N ASN A 132 9.18 14.22 -1.92
CA ASN A 132 9.77 15.57 -1.91
C ASN A 132 8.72 16.70 -2.13
N LEU A 133 7.50 16.36 -2.60
CA LEU A 133 6.41 17.32 -2.72
C LEU A 133 5.64 17.50 -1.40
N LEU A 134 5.76 16.56 -0.48
CA LEU A 134 5.06 16.58 0.81
C LEU A 134 5.90 17.20 1.92
N THR A 135 7.18 16.94 1.93
CA THR A 135 8.13 17.41 2.93
C THR A 135 9.48 17.70 2.31
N GLU A 136 10.21 18.65 2.86
CA GLU A 136 11.61 18.83 2.52
C GLU A 136 12.40 17.67 3.13
N ARG A 137 13.05 16.90 2.26
CA ARG A 137 13.88 15.78 2.68
C ARG A 137 15.31 16.25 2.85
N ASN A 138 15.98 15.73 3.87
CA ASN A 138 17.39 15.96 4.11
C ASN A 138 18.17 14.71 3.68
N ASP A 139 18.72 14.75 2.47
CA ASP A 139 19.52 13.67 1.88
C ASP A 139 21.00 13.71 2.24
N HIS A 140 21.43 14.65 3.11
CA HIS A 140 22.81 14.74 3.58
C HIS A 140 23.18 13.61 4.56
N ILE A 141 22.18 13.07 5.28
CA ILE A 141 22.36 11.97 6.22
C ILE A 141 21.35 10.89 5.88
N LEU A 142 21.86 9.71 5.52
CA LEU A 142 21.03 8.54 5.25
C LEU A 142 21.26 7.49 6.35
N TYR A 143 20.18 7.07 6.96
CA TYR A 143 20.19 5.94 7.88
C TYR A 143 19.87 4.67 7.09
N TYR A 144 20.66 3.64 7.33
CA TYR A 144 20.43 2.32 6.74
C TYR A 144 20.13 1.31 7.84
N ASP A 145 18.96 0.70 7.79
CA ASP A 145 18.59 -0.43 8.65
C ASP A 145 18.33 -1.67 7.81
N CYS A 146 18.78 -2.81 8.32
CA CYS A 146 18.58 -4.10 7.69
C CYS A 146 17.78 -5.00 8.61
N THR A 147 16.63 -5.45 8.12
CA THR A 147 15.78 -6.42 8.79
C THR A 147 15.95 -7.79 8.15
N THR A 148 16.07 -8.82 8.97
CA THR A 148 16.22 -10.21 8.53
C THR A 148 14.92 -10.95 8.80
N TYR A 149 14.37 -11.58 7.78
CA TYR A 149 13.24 -12.52 7.89
C TYR A 149 13.74 -13.94 7.67
N TYR A 150 13.41 -14.87 8.55
CA TYR A 150 13.70 -16.29 8.38
C TYR A 150 12.46 -17.04 7.86
N PHE A 151 12.71 -18.17 7.23
CA PHE A 151 11.68 -19.06 6.71
C PHE A 151 11.83 -20.43 7.30
N GLU A 152 10.75 -21.06 7.73
CA GLU A 152 10.74 -22.42 8.26
C GLU A 152 10.79 -23.45 7.11
N ILE A 153 11.87 -23.41 6.34
CA ILE A 153 12.18 -24.34 5.25
C ILE A 153 13.58 -24.93 5.48
N GLU A 154 13.79 -26.16 5.00
CA GLU A 154 15.06 -26.88 5.19
C GLU A 154 16.08 -26.63 4.08
N GLN A 155 15.66 -26.06 2.96
CA GLN A 155 16.51 -25.81 1.80
C GLN A 155 16.36 -24.38 1.29
N GLU A 156 17.43 -23.89 0.68
CA GLU A 156 17.40 -22.60 0.00
C GLU A 156 16.41 -22.61 -1.17
N ASP A 157 15.65 -21.52 -1.32
CA ASP A 157 14.67 -21.36 -2.38
C ASP A 157 14.71 -19.91 -2.92
N GLY A 158 15.12 -19.74 -4.16
CA GLY A 158 15.21 -18.44 -4.82
C GLY A 158 16.06 -17.43 -4.04
N ALA A 159 15.43 -16.36 -3.55
CA ALA A 159 16.08 -15.32 -2.75
C ALA A 159 16.32 -15.72 -1.28
N LYS A 160 15.73 -16.83 -0.82
CA LYS A 160 15.88 -17.32 0.55
C LYS A 160 17.16 -18.12 0.66
N LYS A 161 18.17 -17.53 1.25
CA LYS A 161 19.53 -18.10 1.36
C LYS A 161 19.94 -18.25 2.81
N TYR A 162 20.82 -19.22 3.08
CA TYR A 162 21.47 -19.30 4.38
C TYR A 162 22.35 -18.08 4.60
N GLY A 163 22.29 -17.51 5.80
CA GLY A 163 23.04 -16.32 6.14
C GLY A 163 23.01 -16.02 7.64
N LYS A 164 23.78 -15.01 8.02
CA LYS A 164 23.82 -14.56 9.41
C LYS A 164 22.55 -13.82 9.77
N SER A 165 21.72 -14.40 10.61
CA SER A 165 20.53 -13.73 11.15
C SER A 165 20.81 -13.06 12.50
N LYS A 166 20.08 -11.98 12.82
CA LYS A 166 20.15 -11.34 14.15
C LYS A 166 19.73 -12.29 15.28
N GLU A 167 18.88 -13.27 14.97
CA GLU A 167 18.35 -14.27 15.91
C GLU A 167 19.18 -15.56 16.00
N HIS A 168 20.32 -15.63 15.28
CA HIS A 168 21.19 -16.81 15.22
C HIS A 168 20.50 -18.12 14.80
N ARG A 169 19.46 -18.03 13.97
CA ARG A 169 18.74 -19.20 13.42
C ARG A 169 19.48 -19.78 12.22
N HIS A 170 19.35 -21.10 12.04
CA HIS A 170 19.94 -21.84 10.93
C HIS A 170 19.03 -21.94 9.69
N ASN A 171 17.89 -21.28 9.69
CA ASN A 171 16.96 -21.31 8.59
C ASN A 171 17.37 -20.34 7.47
N PRO A 172 16.98 -20.61 6.21
CA PRO A 172 17.13 -19.65 5.11
C PRO A 172 16.44 -18.30 5.42
N ILE A 173 17.12 -17.22 5.06
CA ILE A 173 16.71 -15.86 5.36
C ILE A 173 16.56 -15.00 4.11
N ILE A 174 15.76 -13.95 4.20
CA ILE A 174 15.79 -12.79 3.31
C ILE A 174 16.17 -11.57 4.15
N GLN A 175 17.07 -10.77 3.65
CA GLN A 175 17.42 -9.47 4.23
C GLN A 175 16.75 -8.35 3.43
N VAL A 176 16.09 -7.44 4.14
CA VAL A 176 15.47 -6.24 3.55
C VAL A 176 16.16 -5.02 4.13
N GLY A 177 16.77 -4.22 3.27
CA GLY A 177 17.38 -2.96 3.64
C GLY A 177 16.42 -1.79 3.43
N LEU A 178 16.37 -0.87 4.38
CA LEU A 178 15.61 0.38 4.29
C LEU A 178 16.57 1.56 4.48
N PHE A 179 16.53 2.49 3.52
CA PHE A 179 17.18 3.79 3.65
C PHE A 179 16.13 4.81 4.10
N THR A 180 16.46 5.56 5.14
CA THR A 180 15.66 6.67 5.66
C THR A 180 16.51 7.92 5.82
N ASP A 181 15.94 9.08 5.66
CA ASP A 181 16.49 10.41 5.88
C ASP A 181 15.83 11.09 7.09
#